data_61253cef7c35e81f6dd444c1d04dba33
#
_entry.id   61253cef7c35e81f6dd444c1d04dba33
#
_cell.length_a   1.000
_cell.length_b   1.000
_cell.length_c   1.000
_cell.angle_alpha   90.00
_cell.angle_beta   90.00
_cell.angle_gamma   90.00
#
_symmetry.space_group_name_H-M   'P 1'
#
loop_
_entity.id
_entity.type
_entity.pdbx_description
1 polymer ?
#
loop_
_entity_poly.entity_id
_entity_poly.type
_entity_poly.pdbx_seq_one_letter_code
_entity_poly.pdbx_strand_id
1 'polypeptide(L)'
;MAHGGHCVARLDGRVIFVRHTLPGETVRVRITEGDDTSRFLRGDAVEVMVASEHRVEPPCPYAGPGRCGGCDFQHVEIAHQRRLKAEVVREQLTRLARLDVDATLWDGDGDSAVEALPGDDEGLRWRTRVEFAVDDEGRAGLRAHRSHEVVPVDDCLIADQRVADSGALDTVWTGCTGVDVVAADEPHTAVLVPLPDGRDRHVVQHVETPAWSGDFRLGARGFWQVHPGAAAAYVEHVLAALAPRPGEKLLDLYAGVGLFALPLADAVGPEGSVLAVEGHRQAVVDGMANSADRPWVEWRHGRVDRVLAPIVRRGITADLVVLDPPRTGAGREVCRQLVALRPRRIAYVACDPAALARDTAYLKDSGYRLTSLRAYDAFPMTHHIECIAVFAPPG
;
A
#
# COMPACT_ATOMS: atom_id res chain seq x y z
N MET A 1 -15.16 2.89 -13.04
CA MET A 1 -14.44 1.82 -12.31
C MET A 1 -14.84 1.86 -10.85
N ALA A 2 -15.01 0.72 -10.17
CA ALA A 2 -15.28 0.70 -8.74
C ALA A 2 -14.02 0.37 -7.94
N HIS A 3 -14.03 0.69 -6.65
CA HIS A 3 -13.01 0.26 -5.70
C HIS A 3 -12.85 -1.27 -5.75
N GLY A 4 -11.62 -1.77 -5.86
CA GLY A 4 -11.31 -3.19 -6.02
C GLY A 4 -11.09 -3.64 -7.48
N GLY A 5 -10.92 -2.70 -8.41
CA GLY A 5 -10.44 -2.99 -9.79
C GLY A 5 -11.45 -3.66 -10.72
N HIS A 6 -12.74 -3.50 -10.47
CA HIS A 6 -13.79 -4.05 -11.32
C HIS A 6 -14.77 -2.97 -11.80
N CYS A 7 -15.35 -3.17 -12.96
CA CYS A 7 -16.44 -2.35 -13.46
C CYS A 7 -17.78 -2.78 -12.87
N VAL A 8 -18.73 -1.84 -12.83
CA VAL A 8 -20.11 -2.12 -12.41
C VAL A 8 -20.99 -2.16 -13.64
N ALA A 9 -21.58 -3.32 -13.91
CA ALA A 9 -22.62 -3.52 -14.90
C ALA A 9 -23.98 -3.75 -14.22
N ARG A 10 -25.05 -3.60 -14.98
CA ARG A 10 -26.41 -3.90 -14.54
C ARG A 10 -27.12 -4.77 -15.59
N LEU A 11 -27.76 -5.84 -15.11
CA LEU A 11 -28.62 -6.68 -15.91
C LEU A 11 -29.94 -6.89 -15.13
N ASP A 12 -31.05 -6.49 -15.72
CA ASP A 12 -32.40 -6.59 -15.11
C ASP A 12 -32.47 -6.00 -13.70
N GLY A 13 -31.80 -4.85 -13.48
CA GLY A 13 -31.72 -4.13 -12.21
C GLY A 13 -30.70 -4.71 -11.23
N ARG A 14 -30.14 -5.87 -11.47
CA ARG A 14 -29.12 -6.50 -10.63
C ARG A 14 -27.73 -5.96 -10.96
N VAL A 15 -26.93 -5.71 -9.92
CA VAL A 15 -25.54 -5.27 -10.06
C VAL A 15 -24.64 -6.47 -10.34
N ILE A 16 -23.74 -6.32 -11.29
CA ILE A 16 -22.68 -7.28 -11.61
C ILE A 16 -21.35 -6.56 -11.51
N PHE A 17 -20.44 -7.06 -10.69
CA PHE A 17 -19.05 -6.61 -10.63
C PHE A 17 -18.22 -7.41 -11.63
N VAL A 18 -17.71 -6.73 -12.65
CA VAL A 18 -17.03 -7.38 -13.79
C VAL A 18 -15.55 -7.04 -13.80
N ARG A 19 -14.70 -8.06 -13.78
CA ARG A 19 -13.25 -7.92 -13.95
C ARG A 19 -12.86 -8.04 -15.43
N HIS A 20 -11.64 -7.64 -15.75
CA HIS A 20 -11.04 -7.70 -17.09
C HIS A 20 -11.79 -6.88 -18.15
N THR A 21 -12.47 -5.82 -17.70
CA THR A 21 -13.17 -4.87 -18.58
C THR A 21 -12.90 -3.42 -18.16
N LEU A 22 -13.09 -2.51 -19.09
CA LEU A 22 -12.97 -1.06 -18.91
C LEU A 22 -14.36 -0.39 -18.93
N PRO A 23 -14.50 0.79 -18.31
CA PRO A 23 -15.72 1.57 -18.43
C PRO A 23 -16.05 1.86 -19.91
N GLY A 24 -17.33 1.70 -20.29
CA GLY A 24 -17.81 1.94 -21.65
C GLY A 24 -17.67 0.75 -22.61
N GLU A 25 -16.98 -0.32 -22.23
CA GLU A 25 -16.89 -1.51 -23.07
C GLU A 25 -18.20 -2.32 -23.09
N THR A 26 -18.42 -3.02 -24.21
CA THR A 26 -19.44 -4.05 -24.33
C THR A 26 -18.77 -5.41 -24.30
N VAL A 27 -19.12 -6.22 -23.30
CA VAL A 27 -18.43 -7.49 -23.03
C VAL A 27 -19.40 -8.63 -22.80
N ARG A 28 -18.98 -9.87 -23.11
CA ARG A 28 -19.63 -11.09 -22.63
C ARG A 28 -19.03 -11.48 -21.29
N VAL A 29 -19.88 -11.64 -20.28
CA VAL A 29 -19.47 -11.93 -18.89
C VAL A 29 -19.79 -13.37 -18.56
N ARG A 30 -18.83 -14.09 -18.00
CA ARG A 30 -19.04 -15.36 -17.32
C ARG A 30 -19.17 -15.09 -15.82
N ILE A 31 -20.33 -15.47 -15.25
CA ILE A 31 -20.55 -15.34 -13.79
C ILE A 31 -19.62 -16.32 -13.07
N THR A 32 -18.93 -15.83 -12.06
CA THR A 32 -17.97 -16.58 -11.24
C THR A 32 -18.42 -16.72 -9.80
N GLU A 33 -19.31 -15.84 -9.32
CA GLU A 33 -19.82 -15.85 -7.95
C GLU A 33 -21.25 -15.28 -7.91
N GLY A 34 -22.10 -15.91 -7.11
CA GLY A 34 -23.50 -15.54 -6.92
C GLY A 34 -24.45 -16.40 -7.77
N ASP A 35 -25.73 -16.37 -7.39
CA ASP A 35 -26.84 -17.08 -8.00
C ASP A 35 -28.07 -16.17 -8.16
N ASP A 36 -29.23 -16.77 -8.52
CA ASP A 36 -30.48 -16.02 -8.74
C ASP A 36 -31.01 -15.30 -7.49
N THR A 37 -30.59 -15.71 -6.31
CA THR A 37 -30.99 -15.13 -5.01
C THR A 37 -30.05 -14.07 -4.51
N SER A 38 -28.86 -13.95 -5.09
CA SER A 38 -27.81 -13.04 -4.65
C SER A 38 -28.15 -11.59 -4.97
N ARG A 39 -27.86 -10.67 -4.04
CA ARG A 39 -28.08 -9.21 -4.21
C ARG A 39 -27.23 -8.60 -5.34
N PHE A 40 -26.08 -9.19 -5.60
CA PHE A 40 -25.16 -8.84 -6.68
C PHE A 40 -24.45 -10.09 -7.18
N LEU A 41 -23.92 -10.00 -8.38
CA LEU A 41 -23.12 -11.05 -9.00
C LEU A 41 -21.70 -10.57 -9.21
N ARG A 42 -20.78 -11.53 -9.36
CA ARG A 42 -19.41 -11.25 -9.85
C ARG A 42 -19.16 -12.07 -11.09
N GLY A 43 -18.32 -11.54 -11.97
CA GLY A 43 -17.97 -12.24 -13.20
C GLY A 43 -16.72 -11.66 -13.84
N ASP A 44 -16.22 -12.41 -14.81
CA ASP A 44 -15.09 -12.03 -15.65
C ASP A 44 -15.57 -11.76 -17.07
N ALA A 45 -15.09 -10.69 -17.67
CA ALA A 45 -15.24 -10.47 -19.10
C ALA A 45 -14.40 -11.52 -19.86
N VAL A 46 -15.08 -12.39 -20.61
CA VAL A 46 -14.43 -13.47 -21.36
C VAL A 46 -14.30 -13.14 -22.85
N GLU A 47 -15.03 -12.14 -23.31
CA GLU A 47 -14.97 -11.64 -24.70
C GLU A 47 -15.31 -10.14 -24.69
N VAL A 48 -14.54 -9.35 -25.42
CA VAL A 48 -14.75 -7.92 -25.61
C VAL A 48 -15.29 -7.69 -27.01
N MET A 49 -16.56 -7.26 -27.11
CA MET A 49 -17.24 -7.01 -28.38
C MET A 49 -17.01 -5.59 -28.87
N VAL A 50 -16.97 -4.61 -27.96
CA VAL A 50 -16.62 -3.23 -28.23
C VAL A 50 -15.59 -2.80 -27.22
N ALA A 51 -14.38 -2.57 -27.69
CA ALA A 51 -13.25 -2.22 -26.82
C ALA A 51 -13.16 -0.71 -26.56
N SER A 52 -12.64 -0.35 -25.41
CA SER A 52 -12.17 1.00 -25.09
C SER A 52 -10.91 1.34 -25.91
N GLU A 53 -10.73 2.60 -26.27
CA GLU A 53 -9.48 3.11 -26.86
C GLU A 53 -8.24 2.93 -25.95
N HIS A 54 -8.46 2.80 -24.64
CA HIS A 54 -7.41 2.60 -23.65
C HIS A 54 -7.13 1.12 -23.32
N ARG A 55 -7.76 0.19 -24.08
CA ARG A 55 -7.47 -1.23 -23.95
C ARG A 55 -6.20 -1.58 -24.71
N VAL A 56 -5.32 -2.33 -24.04
CA VAL A 56 -4.10 -2.88 -24.61
C VAL A 56 -4.11 -4.42 -24.53
N GLU A 57 -3.29 -5.08 -25.32
CA GLU A 57 -3.03 -6.51 -25.15
C GLU A 57 -2.20 -6.70 -23.86
N PRO A 58 -2.64 -7.58 -22.93
CA PRO A 58 -1.87 -7.84 -21.71
C PRO A 58 -0.47 -8.34 -22.02
N PRO A 59 0.61 -7.70 -21.52
CA PRO A 59 1.96 -8.18 -21.74
C PRO A 59 2.23 -9.52 -21.05
N CYS A 60 1.54 -9.81 -19.94
CA CYS A 60 1.70 -11.05 -19.19
C CYS A 60 0.82 -12.18 -19.75
N PRO A 61 1.39 -13.31 -20.19
CA PRO A 61 0.60 -14.44 -20.75
C PRO A 61 -0.28 -15.13 -19.71
N TYR A 62 -0.01 -14.89 -18.41
CA TYR A 62 -0.79 -15.42 -17.29
C TYR A 62 -1.91 -14.48 -16.84
N ALA A 63 -2.03 -13.29 -17.43
CA ALA A 63 -3.13 -12.37 -17.11
C ALA A 63 -4.43 -12.80 -17.79
N GLY A 64 -5.57 -12.59 -17.13
CA GLY A 64 -6.88 -12.81 -17.72
C GLY A 64 -7.78 -13.75 -16.90
N PRO A 65 -9.01 -13.99 -17.42
CA PRO A 65 -10.03 -14.79 -16.74
C PRO A 65 -9.58 -16.23 -16.46
N GLY A 66 -9.69 -16.66 -15.19
CA GLY A 66 -9.33 -18.03 -14.79
C GLY A 66 -7.83 -18.32 -14.75
N ARG A 67 -7.00 -17.30 -14.81
CA ARG A 67 -5.54 -17.37 -14.75
C ARG A 67 -5.03 -16.73 -13.46
N CYS A 68 -3.75 -16.28 -13.44
CA CYS A 68 -3.13 -15.62 -12.30
C CYS A 68 -3.98 -14.45 -11.77
N GLY A 69 -4.16 -14.40 -10.44
CA GLY A 69 -4.94 -13.36 -9.76
C GLY A 69 -4.13 -12.14 -9.31
N GLY A 70 -2.85 -12.06 -9.66
CA GLY A 70 -1.94 -11.04 -9.12
C GLY A 70 -2.10 -9.63 -9.72
N CYS A 71 -2.74 -9.51 -10.90
CA CYS A 71 -2.91 -8.24 -11.61
C CYS A 71 -4.36 -8.05 -12.03
N ASP A 72 -4.85 -6.79 -11.94
CA ASP A 72 -6.20 -6.42 -12.33
C ASP A 72 -6.23 -5.64 -13.66
N PHE A 73 -5.14 -4.94 -14.01
CA PHE A 73 -5.10 -3.92 -15.05
C PHE A 73 -4.10 -4.17 -16.19
N GLN A 74 -3.63 -5.39 -16.36
CA GLN A 74 -2.71 -5.75 -17.46
C GLN A 74 -3.28 -5.38 -18.86
N HIS A 75 -4.59 -5.31 -19.00
CA HIS A 75 -5.30 -4.96 -20.22
C HIS A 75 -5.59 -3.46 -20.39
N VAL A 76 -5.01 -2.62 -19.56
CA VAL A 76 -5.26 -1.18 -19.49
C VAL A 76 -3.96 -0.42 -19.74
N GLU A 77 -3.99 0.59 -20.61
CA GLU A 77 -2.89 1.53 -20.83
C GLU A 77 -2.43 2.14 -19.48
N ILE A 78 -1.11 2.18 -19.23
CA ILE A 78 -0.56 2.55 -17.91
C ILE A 78 -1.00 3.97 -17.45
N ALA A 79 -1.06 4.93 -18.37
CA ALA A 79 -1.55 6.27 -18.04
C ALA A 79 -3.03 6.24 -17.65
N HIS A 80 -3.84 5.39 -18.31
CA HIS A 80 -5.26 5.25 -18.00
C HIS A 80 -5.50 4.50 -16.69
N GLN A 81 -4.63 3.56 -16.29
CA GLN A 81 -4.69 2.94 -14.96
C GLN A 81 -4.66 3.99 -13.86
N ARG A 82 -3.76 4.98 -13.96
CA ARG A 82 -3.64 6.09 -12.99
C ARG A 82 -4.89 6.97 -12.95
N ARG A 83 -5.51 7.26 -14.12
CA ARG A 83 -6.80 7.99 -14.18
C ARG A 83 -7.92 7.24 -13.46
N LEU A 84 -8.05 5.93 -13.71
CA LEU A 84 -9.04 5.09 -13.03
C LEU A 84 -8.83 5.03 -11.52
N LYS A 85 -7.57 4.96 -11.06
CA LYS A 85 -7.22 5.01 -9.63
C LYS A 85 -7.60 6.36 -9.02
N ALA A 86 -7.32 7.47 -9.70
CA ALA A 86 -7.70 8.81 -9.27
C ALA A 86 -9.23 8.97 -9.12
N GLU A 87 -10.00 8.46 -10.08
CA GLU A 87 -11.46 8.45 -10.04
C GLU A 87 -11.99 7.70 -8.81
N VAL A 88 -11.39 6.53 -8.50
CA VAL A 88 -11.77 5.75 -7.31
C VAL A 88 -11.50 6.53 -6.03
N VAL A 89 -10.34 7.19 -5.89
CA VAL A 89 -10.02 8.01 -4.71
C VAL A 89 -11.04 9.13 -4.54
N ARG A 90 -11.34 9.90 -5.62
CA ARG A 90 -12.35 10.96 -5.60
C ARG A 90 -13.73 10.43 -5.21
N GLU A 91 -14.16 9.34 -5.83
CA GLU A 91 -15.45 8.71 -5.52
C GLU A 91 -15.55 8.34 -4.03
N GLN A 92 -14.52 7.71 -3.47
CA GLN A 92 -14.55 7.30 -2.06
C GLN A 92 -14.62 8.51 -1.13
N LEU A 93 -13.81 9.54 -1.35
CA LEU A 93 -13.82 10.76 -0.54
C LEU A 93 -15.15 11.51 -0.64
N THR A 94 -15.71 11.63 -1.84
CA THR A 94 -17.03 12.26 -2.05
C THR A 94 -18.14 11.48 -1.33
N ARG A 95 -18.18 10.16 -1.48
CA ARG A 95 -19.26 9.32 -0.92
C ARG A 95 -19.17 9.14 0.58
N LEU A 96 -17.97 8.90 1.13
CA LEU A 96 -17.78 8.51 2.53
C LEU A 96 -17.42 9.70 3.43
N ALA A 97 -16.57 10.62 2.94
CA ALA A 97 -16.17 11.81 3.68
C ALA A 97 -17.03 13.05 3.36
N ARG A 98 -17.89 12.97 2.35
CA ARG A 98 -18.64 14.12 1.83
C ARG A 98 -17.69 15.29 1.53
N LEU A 99 -16.60 14.97 0.89
CA LEU A 99 -15.54 15.90 0.55
C LEU A 99 -15.34 15.86 -0.97
N ASP A 100 -15.55 17.02 -1.60
CA ASP A 100 -15.17 17.20 -2.99
C ASP A 100 -13.67 17.52 -3.04
N VAL A 101 -12.90 16.72 -3.75
CA VAL A 101 -11.45 16.86 -3.88
C VAL A 101 -11.19 17.54 -5.21
N ASP A 102 -11.08 18.86 -5.13
CA ASP A 102 -10.67 19.68 -6.26
C ASP A 102 -9.14 19.76 -6.42
N ALA A 103 -8.69 20.47 -7.46
CA ALA A 103 -7.27 20.64 -7.76
C ALA A 103 -6.48 21.39 -6.66
N THR A 104 -7.15 22.05 -5.70
CA THR A 104 -6.47 22.74 -4.60
C THR A 104 -6.10 21.81 -3.44
N LEU A 105 -6.82 20.71 -3.31
CA LEU A 105 -6.56 19.67 -2.30
C LEU A 105 -5.67 18.56 -2.84
N TRP A 106 -5.73 18.32 -4.15
CA TRP A 106 -4.95 17.29 -4.80
C TRP A 106 -3.60 17.88 -5.25
N ASP A 107 -2.58 17.58 -4.46
CA ASP A 107 -1.21 18.04 -4.67
C ASP A 107 -0.47 17.04 -5.59
N GLY A 108 -0.71 17.14 -6.89
CA GLY A 108 -0.10 16.28 -7.90
C GLY A 108 0.00 16.98 -9.25
N ASP A 109 1.08 16.75 -9.97
CA ASP A 109 1.33 17.33 -11.28
C ASP A 109 0.53 16.62 -12.39
N GLY A 110 -0.35 17.35 -13.06
CA GLY A 110 -0.97 16.97 -14.33
C GLY A 110 -2.31 16.25 -14.27
N ASP A 111 -2.78 15.81 -15.44
CA ASP A 111 -4.13 15.29 -15.70
C ASP A 111 -4.51 14.01 -14.91
N SER A 112 -3.54 13.23 -14.44
CA SER A 112 -3.83 11.96 -13.77
C SER A 112 -3.98 12.08 -12.26
N ALA A 113 -3.41 13.10 -11.61
CA ALA A 113 -3.41 13.26 -10.15
C ALA A 113 -2.82 12.06 -9.36
N VAL A 114 -2.38 11.01 -10.02
CA VAL A 114 -1.70 9.84 -9.45
C VAL A 114 -0.32 9.77 -10.09
N GLU A 115 0.71 9.86 -9.24
CA GLU A 115 2.08 9.96 -9.68
C GLU A 115 2.70 8.59 -9.93
N ALA A 116 3.47 8.47 -11.01
CA ALA A 116 4.38 7.35 -11.20
C ALA A 116 5.52 7.43 -10.18
N LEU A 117 5.98 6.29 -9.71
CA LEU A 117 7.20 6.22 -8.92
C LEU A 117 8.38 5.79 -9.82
N PRO A 118 9.60 6.27 -9.54
CA PRO A 118 10.79 5.79 -10.27
C PRO A 118 11.12 4.35 -9.87
N GLY A 119 11.70 3.59 -10.80
CA GLY A 119 12.20 2.23 -10.53
C GLY A 119 11.30 1.10 -11.02
N ASP A 120 10.29 1.41 -11.87
CA ASP A 120 9.59 0.42 -12.67
C ASP A 120 10.00 0.49 -14.16
N ASP A 121 9.61 -0.51 -14.92
CA ASP A 121 9.72 -0.57 -16.37
C ASP A 121 8.32 -0.51 -16.96
N GLU A 122 7.82 0.69 -17.20
CA GLU A 122 6.46 0.96 -17.69
C GLU A 122 5.38 0.21 -16.88
N GLY A 123 5.53 0.16 -15.55
CA GLY A 123 4.63 -0.56 -14.65
C GLY A 123 4.95 -2.04 -14.45
N LEU A 124 6.09 -2.50 -14.96
CA LEU A 124 6.63 -3.86 -14.77
C LEU A 124 7.88 -3.82 -13.88
N ARG A 125 8.37 -4.96 -13.45
CA ARG A 125 9.64 -5.16 -12.69
C ARG A 125 9.80 -4.34 -11.41
N TRP A 126 8.70 -3.93 -10.79
CA TRP A 126 8.72 -3.10 -9.57
C TRP A 126 8.58 -3.89 -8.27
N ARG A 127 7.98 -5.10 -8.29
CA ARG A 127 7.63 -5.80 -7.06
C ARG A 127 8.82 -6.53 -6.46
N THR A 128 9.43 -5.93 -5.44
CA THR A 128 10.64 -6.44 -4.78
C THR A 128 10.37 -7.59 -3.80
N ARG A 129 9.13 -7.87 -3.42
CA ARG A 129 8.74 -8.93 -2.48
C ARG A 129 7.60 -9.75 -3.04
N VAL A 130 7.83 -11.03 -3.27
CA VAL A 130 6.85 -11.95 -3.83
C VAL A 130 6.81 -13.22 -3.00
N GLU A 131 5.64 -13.64 -2.57
CA GLU A 131 5.37 -14.99 -2.10
C GLU A 131 4.88 -15.81 -3.29
N PHE A 132 5.66 -16.78 -3.73
CA PHE A 132 5.21 -17.80 -4.65
C PHE A 132 4.57 -18.95 -3.85
N ALA A 133 3.36 -19.33 -4.20
CA ALA A 133 2.72 -20.53 -3.67
C ALA A 133 3.34 -21.77 -4.35
N VAL A 134 3.37 -22.89 -3.65
CA VAL A 134 3.87 -24.15 -4.18
C VAL A 134 2.73 -25.15 -4.31
N ASP A 135 2.62 -25.80 -5.47
CA ASP A 135 1.62 -26.83 -5.73
C ASP A 135 2.04 -28.19 -5.16
N ASP A 136 1.18 -29.20 -5.32
CA ASP A 136 1.41 -30.56 -4.80
C ASP A 136 2.60 -31.27 -5.49
N GLU A 137 2.98 -30.83 -6.69
CA GLU A 137 4.16 -31.32 -7.42
C GLU A 137 5.47 -30.58 -7.05
N GLY A 138 5.39 -29.60 -6.16
CA GLY A 138 6.52 -28.80 -5.71
C GLY A 138 6.89 -27.65 -6.66
N ARG A 139 6.01 -27.30 -7.61
CA ARG A 139 6.26 -26.19 -8.55
C ARG A 139 5.79 -24.88 -7.93
N ALA A 140 6.65 -23.87 -7.99
CA ALA A 140 6.29 -22.52 -7.56
C ALA A 140 5.42 -21.83 -8.62
N GLY A 141 4.50 -20.98 -8.14
CA GLY A 141 3.58 -20.23 -8.99
C GLY A 141 2.79 -19.20 -8.22
N LEU A 142 1.77 -18.63 -8.84
CA LEU A 142 0.91 -17.63 -8.24
C LEU A 142 -0.52 -18.14 -8.14
N ARG A 143 -1.25 -17.68 -7.13
CA ARG A 143 -2.64 -18.13 -6.93
C ARG A 143 -3.58 -17.52 -7.96
N ALA A 144 -4.54 -18.31 -8.42
CA ALA A 144 -5.67 -17.80 -9.18
C ALA A 144 -6.52 -16.87 -8.31
N HIS A 145 -7.27 -15.98 -8.95
CA HIS A 145 -8.07 -14.99 -8.22
C HIS A 145 -9.08 -15.63 -7.28
N ARG A 146 -9.02 -15.25 -5.99
CA ARG A 146 -9.88 -15.79 -4.91
C ARG A 146 -9.89 -17.32 -4.84
N SER A 147 -8.81 -17.95 -5.19
CA SER A 147 -8.64 -19.39 -5.18
C SER A 147 -7.37 -19.78 -4.42
N HIS A 148 -7.31 -21.03 -3.98
CA HIS A 148 -6.09 -21.65 -3.48
C HIS A 148 -5.31 -22.37 -4.60
N GLU A 149 -5.88 -22.46 -5.78
CA GLU A 149 -5.25 -23.06 -6.95
C GLU A 149 -3.99 -22.29 -7.32
N VAL A 150 -2.90 -23.01 -7.47
CA VAL A 150 -1.62 -22.47 -7.90
C VAL A 150 -1.56 -22.52 -9.42
N VAL A 151 -1.31 -21.40 -10.04
CA VAL A 151 -1.03 -21.27 -11.47
C VAL A 151 0.49 -21.27 -11.61
N PRO A 152 1.12 -22.34 -12.11
CA PRO A 152 2.54 -22.34 -12.41
C PRO A 152 2.86 -21.25 -13.43
N VAL A 153 3.93 -20.52 -13.20
CA VAL A 153 4.39 -19.44 -14.08
C VAL A 153 5.88 -19.56 -14.31
N ASP A 154 6.34 -19.22 -15.50
CA ASP A 154 7.76 -19.19 -15.82
C ASP A 154 8.39 -17.85 -15.44
N ASP A 155 7.55 -16.80 -15.35
CA ASP A 155 7.96 -15.44 -14.97
C ASP A 155 6.77 -14.67 -14.38
N CYS A 156 7.05 -13.73 -13.49
CA CYS A 156 6.11 -12.74 -13.01
C CYS A 156 6.57 -11.35 -13.47
N LEU A 157 5.97 -10.81 -14.54
CA LEU A 157 6.44 -9.57 -15.17
C LEU A 157 6.43 -8.34 -14.25
N ILE A 158 5.61 -8.32 -13.18
CA ILE A 158 5.67 -7.24 -12.20
C ILE A 158 6.72 -7.45 -11.12
N ALA A 159 7.29 -8.67 -10.98
CA ALA A 159 8.35 -8.93 -10.02
C ALA A 159 9.67 -8.27 -10.47
N ASP A 160 10.42 -7.72 -9.51
CA ASP A 160 11.76 -7.18 -9.72
C ASP A 160 12.65 -8.21 -10.44
N GLN A 161 13.56 -7.76 -11.27
CA GLN A 161 14.42 -8.65 -12.05
C GLN A 161 15.21 -9.61 -11.16
N ARG A 162 15.68 -9.16 -9.98
CA ARG A 162 16.38 -10.01 -8.99
C ARG A 162 15.49 -11.13 -8.46
N VAL A 163 14.18 -10.90 -8.35
CA VAL A 163 13.20 -11.93 -7.99
C VAL A 163 13.03 -12.92 -9.13
N ALA A 164 12.91 -12.45 -10.37
CA ALA A 164 12.84 -13.32 -11.55
C ALA A 164 14.10 -14.19 -11.70
N ASP A 165 15.29 -13.61 -11.50
CA ASP A 165 16.59 -14.29 -11.64
C ASP A 165 16.96 -15.17 -10.43
N SER A 166 16.10 -15.22 -9.40
CA SER A 166 16.40 -15.95 -8.15
C SER A 166 16.44 -17.48 -8.30
N GLY A 167 15.90 -18.01 -9.40
CA GLY A 167 15.72 -19.45 -9.61
C GLY A 167 14.56 -20.05 -8.79
N ALA A 168 13.75 -19.24 -8.12
CA ALA A 168 12.63 -19.72 -7.31
C ALA A 168 11.58 -20.47 -8.13
N LEU A 169 11.34 -20.05 -9.39
CA LEU A 169 10.39 -20.68 -10.30
C LEU A 169 10.94 -21.94 -10.97
N ASP A 170 12.26 -22.09 -11.05
CA ASP A 170 12.96 -23.26 -11.64
C ASP A 170 13.25 -24.36 -10.61
N THR A 171 13.04 -24.06 -9.32
CA THR A 171 13.35 -24.97 -8.21
C THR A 171 12.13 -25.80 -7.83
N VAL A 172 12.33 -27.11 -7.61
CA VAL A 172 11.29 -27.98 -7.03
C VAL A 172 11.35 -27.88 -5.50
N TRP A 173 10.28 -27.34 -4.91
CA TRP A 173 10.13 -27.04 -3.48
C TRP A 173 9.41 -28.18 -2.72
N THR A 174 10.01 -29.35 -2.64
CA THR A 174 9.38 -30.49 -1.98
C THR A 174 9.10 -30.22 -0.49
N GLY A 175 7.85 -30.41 -0.07
CA GLY A 175 7.42 -30.24 1.33
C GLY A 175 7.20 -28.78 1.74
N CYS A 176 7.31 -27.84 0.80
CA CYS A 176 7.01 -26.43 1.03
C CYS A 176 5.58 -26.08 0.59
N THR A 177 4.97 -25.09 1.22
CA THR A 177 3.67 -24.51 0.81
C THR A 177 3.84 -23.21 0.03
N GLY A 178 5.04 -22.67 0.03
CA GLY A 178 5.41 -21.45 -0.65
C GLY A 178 6.88 -21.11 -0.46
N VAL A 179 7.32 -20.07 -1.13
CA VAL A 179 8.64 -19.47 -0.98
C VAL A 179 8.52 -17.95 -1.08
N ASP A 180 8.97 -17.24 -0.03
CA ASP A 180 9.15 -15.80 -0.08
C ASP A 180 10.44 -15.49 -0.82
N VAL A 181 10.36 -14.60 -1.80
CA VAL A 181 11.49 -14.08 -2.56
C VAL A 181 11.57 -12.58 -2.36
N VAL A 182 12.70 -12.11 -1.82
CA VAL A 182 12.88 -10.73 -1.41
C VAL A 182 14.13 -10.15 -2.07
N ALA A 183 13.96 -9.19 -2.96
CA ALA A 183 15.03 -8.34 -3.45
C ALA A 183 15.24 -7.18 -2.46
N ALA A 184 16.49 -6.98 -2.05
CA ALA A 184 16.90 -5.93 -1.14
C ALA A 184 18.20 -5.27 -1.63
N ASP A 185 18.64 -4.21 -0.95
CA ASP A 185 19.88 -3.55 -1.31
C ASP A 185 21.09 -4.34 -0.80
N GLU A 186 20.92 -4.99 0.37
CA GLU A 186 21.91 -5.96 0.86
C GLU A 186 21.20 -7.22 1.40
N PRO A 187 21.56 -8.41 0.90
CA PRO A 187 22.42 -8.64 -0.28
C PRO A 187 21.74 -8.15 -1.56
N HIS A 188 22.50 -7.69 -2.53
CA HIS A 188 21.99 -7.19 -3.82
C HIS A 188 21.37 -8.28 -4.71
N THR A 189 21.17 -9.47 -4.17
CA THR A 189 20.46 -10.61 -4.79
C THR A 189 19.23 -10.94 -3.97
N ALA A 190 18.25 -11.59 -4.61
CA ALA A 190 17.06 -12.01 -3.89
C ALA A 190 17.37 -13.06 -2.82
N VAL A 191 16.74 -12.90 -1.66
CA VAL A 191 16.77 -13.87 -0.56
C VAL A 191 15.55 -14.76 -0.68
N LEU A 192 15.80 -16.08 -0.68
CA LEU A 192 14.77 -17.11 -0.73
C LEU A 192 14.49 -17.63 0.68
N VAL A 193 13.23 -17.60 1.10
CA VAL A 193 12.80 -18.10 2.41
C VAL A 193 11.64 -19.08 2.22
N PRO A 194 11.92 -20.40 2.16
CA PRO A 194 10.89 -21.43 2.02
C PRO A 194 9.90 -21.43 3.19
N LEU A 195 8.66 -21.81 2.94
CA LEU A 195 7.57 -21.89 3.92
C LEU A 195 7.13 -23.35 4.12
N PRO A 196 6.80 -23.80 5.36
CA PRO A 196 6.71 -22.97 6.58
C PRO A 196 8.03 -22.80 7.34
N ASP A 197 9.05 -23.66 7.09
CA ASP A 197 10.19 -23.88 8.00
C ASP A 197 11.49 -23.16 7.60
N GLY A 198 11.43 -22.25 6.61
CA GLY A 198 12.59 -21.46 6.23
C GLY A 198 13.03 -20.52 7.36
N ARG A 199 14.35 -20.47 7.64
CA ARG A 199 14.89 -19.49 8.59
C ARG A 199 14.78 -18.10 7.99
N ASP A 200 14.18 -17.17 8.74
CA ASP A 200 14.18 -15.76 8.37
C ASP A 200 15.62 -15.22 8.34
N ARG A 201 15.91 -14.39 7.37
CA ARG A 201 17.22 -13.72 7.20
C ARG A 201 16.98 -12.23 7.30
N HIS A 202 17.98 -11.52 7.79
CA HIS A 202 17.93 -10.05 7.72
C HIS A 202 18.41 -9.58 6.35
N VAL A 203 17.78 -8.53 5.90
CA VAL A 203 18.12 -7.77 4.70
C VAL A 203 18.27 -6.30 5.06
N VAL A 204 18.95 -5.54 4.23
CA VAL A 204 19.06 -4.07 4.35
C VAL A 204 18.36 -3.42 3.17
N GLN A 205 17.62 -2.37 3.47
CA GLN A 205 17.00 -1.48 2.49
C GLN A 205 17.57 -0.09 2.69
N HIS A 206 18.04 0.52 1.63
CA HIS A 206 18.55 1.88 1.63
C HIS A 206 17.45 2.85 1.18
N VAL A 207 17.34 3.97 1.87
CA VAL A 207 16.43 5.06 1.48
C VAL A 207 17.26 6.32 1.32
N GLU A 208 17.19 6.92 0.14
CA GLU A 208 17.85 8.18 -0.17
C GLU A 208 16.86 9.19 -0.74
N THR A 209 16.81 10.36 -0.14
CA THR A 209 16.04 11.53 -0.56
C THR A 209 16.93 12.76 -0.59
N PRO A 210 16.55 13.86 -1.22
CA PRO A 210 17.33 15.10 -1.18
C PRO A 210 17.60 15.63 0.23
N ALA A 211 16.73 15.30 1.21
CA ALA A 211 16.78 15.83 2.57
C ALA A 211 17.29 14.81 3.60
N TRP A 212 17.29 13.52 3.28
CA TRP A 212 17.63 12.47 4.26
C TRP A 212 18.08 11.18 3.56
N SER A 213 18.99 10.46 4.21
CA SER A 213 19.39 9.12 3.77
C SER A 213 19.64 8.21 4.98
N GLY A 214 19.34 6.92 4.85
CA GLY A 214 19.56 5.95 5.91
C GLY A 214 19.26 4.50 5.51
N ASP A 215 19.78 3.59 6.30
CA ASP A 215 19.63 2.15 6.12
C ASP A 215 18.63 1.56 7.11
N PHE A 216 17.84 0.61 6.63
CA PHE A 216 16.88 -0.14 7.42
C PHE A 216 17.22 -1.63 7.37
N ARG A 217 17.64 -2.17 8.50
CA ARG A 217 17.82 -3.61 8.67
C ARG A 217 16.53 -4.23 9.16
N LEU A 218 16.05 -5.27 8.50
CA LEU A 218 14.80 -5.95 8.84
C LEU A 218 14.83 -7.42 8.45
N GLY A 219 13.96 -8.23 9.06
CA GLY A 219 13.75 -9.60 8.60
C GLY A 219 13.23 -9.64 7.16
N ALA A 220 13.68 -10.62 6.37
CA ALA A 220 13.25 -10.77 4.98
C ALA A 220 11.73 -10.91 4.85
N ARG A 221 11.07 -11.56 5.82
CA ARG A 221 9.61 -11.65 5.93
C ARG A 221 8.96 -10.41 6.54
N GLY A 222 9.73 -9.48 7.08
CA GLY A 222 9.22 -8.22 7.64
C GLY A 222 8.60 -7.35 6.53
N PHE A 223 7.62 -6.54 6.91
CA PHE A 223 7.02 -5.60 5.96
C PHE A 223 8.03 -4.55 5.49
N TRP A 224 8.04 -4.29 4.20
CA TRP A 224 8.70 -3.17 3.56
C TRP A 224 7.92 -2.77 2.31
N GLN A 225 8.04 -1.51 1.88
CA GLN A 225 7.43 -1.03 0.65
C GLN A 225 7.93 -1.87 -0.54
N VAL A 226 6.98 -2.37 -1.35
CA VAL A 226 7.31 -3.34 -2.41
C VAL A 226 7.76 -2.71 -3.72
N HIS A 227 7.47 -1.41 -3.90
CA HIS A 227 7.95 -0.65 -5.05
C HIS A 227 9.28 0.03 -4.68
N PRO A 228 10.35 -0.06 -5.50
CA PRO A 228 11.68 0.46 -5.14
C PRO A 228 11.68 1.97 -4.88
N GLY A 229 10.90 2.75 -5.62
CA GLY A 229 10.79 4.20 -5.42
C GLY A 229 9.87 4.65 -4.29
N ALA A 230 9.08 3.74 -3.67
CA ALA A 230 8.02 4.14 -2.76
C ALA A 230 8.55 4.69 -1.43
N ALA A 231 9.50 4.02 -0.81
CA ALA A 231 10.02 4.43 0.50
C ALA A 231 10.60 5.85 0.47
N ALA A 232 11.42 6.15 -0.54
CA ALA A 232 12.02 7.48 -0.71
C ALA A 232 10.95 8.57 -0.98
N ALA A 233 10.02 8.31 -1.90
CA ALA A 233 8.94 9.25 -2.22
C ALA A 233 8.05 9.56 -1.01
N TYR A 234 7.72 8.53 -0.20
CA TYR A 234 6.88 8.73 0.99
C TYR A 234 7.62 9.48 2.09
N VAL A 235 8.90 9.17 2.33
CA VAL A 235 9.73 9.90 3.32
C VAL A 235 9.87 11.35 2.93
N GLU A 236 10.20 11.64 1.66
CA GLU A 236 10.32 13.01 1.14
C GLU A 236 9.02 13.79 1.33
N HIS A 237 7.89 13.21 0.91
CA HIS A 237 6.58 13.86 1.05
C HIS A 237 6.22 14.08 2.52
N VAL A 238 6.37 13.08 3.39
CA VAL A 238 6.01 13.20 4.80
C VAL A 238 6.86 14.26 5.50
N LEU A 239 8.18 14.31 5.23
CA LEU A 239 9.06 15.35 5.77
C LEU A 239 8.62 16.75 5.30
N ALA A 240 8.35 16.93 4.02
CA ALA A 240 7.89 18.20 3.47
C ALA A 240 6.53 18.62 4.04
N ALA A 241 5.57 17.67 4.10
CA ALA A 241 4.21 17.92 4.57
C ALA A 241 4.13 18.23 6.06
N LEU A 242 4.83 17.51 6.90
CA LEU A 242 4.85 17.74 8.34
C LEU A 242 5.72 18.94 8.70
N ALA A 243 6.79 19.23 7.93
CA ALA A 243 7.76 20.28 8.20
C ALA A 243 8.19 20.29 9.70
N PRO A 244 8.83 19.19 10.17
CA PRO A 244 9.24 19.06 11.57
C PRO A 244 10.24 20.13 11.98
N ARG A 245 10.21 20.54 13.23
CA ARG A 245 11.11 21.54 13.81
C ARG A 245 11.91 20.94 14.96
N PRO A 246 13.15 21.38 15.18
CA PRO A 246 13.92 20.95 16.34
C PRO A 246 13.13 21.12 17.64
N GLY A 247 13.17 20.10 18.50
CA GLY A 247 12.50 20.09 19.80
C GLY A 247 11.04 19.65 19.79
N GLU A 248 10.41 19.41 18.62
CA GLU A 248 9.02 18.97 18.54
C GLU A 248 8.83 17.51 19.00
N LYS A 249 7.62 17.22 19.51
CA LYS A 249 7.17 15.88 19.91
C LYS A 249 6.35 15.25 18.80
N LEU A 250 6.78 14.09 18.36
CA LEU A 250 6.22 13.42 17.21
C LEU A 250 5.77 11.99 17.55
N LEU A 251 4.71 11.54 16.91
CA LEU A 251 4.28 10.15 16.94
C LEU A 251 4.38 9.54 15.54
N ASP A 252 4.98 8.34 15.47
CA ASP A 252 4.92 7.45 14.32
C ASP A 252 4.10 6.23 14.70
N LEU A 253 2.91 6.10 14.08
CA LEU A 253 1.93 5.06 14.42
C LEU A 253 1.84 4.05 13.29
N TYR A 254 1.86 2.76 13.66
CA TYR A 254 2.07 1.65 12.74
C TYR A 254 3.46 1.74 12.08
N ALA A 255 4.46 2.00 12.91
CA ALA A 255 5.78 2.47 12.51
C ALA A 255 6.62 1.45 11.71
N GLY A 256 6.19 0.16 11.65
CA GLY A 256 6.98 -0.88 11.03
C GLY A 256 8.37 -0.97 11.65
N VAL A 257 9.39 -0.84 10.82
CA VAL A 257 10.81 -0.82 11.24
C VAL A 257 11.38 0.60 11.35
N GLY A 258 10.51 1.64 11.25
CA GLY A 258 10.86 3.04 11.47
C GLY A 258 11.03 3.87 10.21
N LEU A 259 10.39 3.50 9.08
CA LEU A 259 10.51 4.23 7.82
C LEU A 259 10.30 5.74 7.99
N PHE A 260 9.34 6.16 8.80
CA PHE A 260 9.11 7.57 9.09
C PHE A 260 9.76 8.02 10.41
N ALA A 261 9.86 7.12 11.41
CA ALA A 261 10.43 7.46 12.71
C ALA A 261 11.86 7.98 12.60
N LEU A 262 12.72 7.35 11.78
CA LEU A 262 14.13 7.72 11.70
C LEU A 262 14.35 9.11 11.07
N PRO A 263 13.85 9.40 9.85
CA PRO A 263 14.02 10.72 9.23
C PRO A 263 13.37 11.84 10.06
N LEU A 264 12.25 11.56 10.71
CA LEU A 264 11.59 12.52 11.57
C LEU A 264 12.37 12.74 12.89
N ALA A 265 13.00 11.70 13.44
CA ALA A 265 13.87 11.81 14.61
C ALA A 265 15.09 12.69 14.32
N ASP A 266 15.71 12.53 13.14
CA ASP A 266 16.83 13.39 12.73
C ASP A 266 16.40 14.84 12.57
N ALA A 267 15.20 15.08 12.05
CA ALA A 267 14.67 16.44 11.86
C ALA A 267 14.30 17.14 13.18
N VAL A 268 13.77 16.44 14.19
CA VAL A 268 13.45 17.05 15.49
C VAL A 268 14.66 17.12 16.44
N GLY A 269 15.68 16.29 16.21
CA GLY A 269 16.92 16.27 16.98
C GLY A 269 16.75 15.83 18.45
N PRO A 270 17.85 15.84 19.22
CA PRO A 270 17.89 15.32 20.60
C PRO A 270 17.07 16.11 21.62
N GLU A 271 16.70 17.36 21.32
CA GLU A 271 15.80 18.17 22.14
C GLU A 271 14.31 17.83 21.89
N GLY A 272 14.01 17.11 20.79
CA GLY A 272 12.69 16.60 20.46
C GLY A 272 12.46 15.20 20.99
N SER A 273 11.36 14.58 20.54
CA SER A 273 11.10 13.17 20.85
C SER A 273 10.22 12.54 19.78
N VAL A 274 10.46 11.27 19.48
CA VAL A 274 9.62 10.44 18.62
C VAL A 274 9.11 9.25 19.43
N LEU A 275 7.79 9.06 19.46
CA LEU A 275 7.18 7.84 19.96
C LEU A 275 6.72 6.98 18.79
N ALA A 276 7.41 5.89 18.54
CA ALA A 276 7.08 4.89 17.52
C ALA A 276 6.22 3.77 18.12
N VAL A 277 5.05 3.50 17.52
CA VAL A 277 4.12 2.47 17.99
C VAL A 277 3.91 1.44 16.89
N GLU A 278 4.20 0.18 17.20
CA GLU A 278 4.08 -0.92 16.24
C GLU A 278 3.47 -2.17 16.90
N GLY A 279 2.59 -2.85 16.16
CA GLY A 279 1.90 -4.06 16.61
C GLY A 279 2.69 -5.36 16.43
N HIS A 280 3.62 -5.38 15.49
CA HIS A 280 4.43 -6.56 15.20
C HIS A 280 5.74 -6.55 16.02
N ARG A 281 5.90 -7.55 16.90
CA ARG A 281 7.02 -7.57 17.86
C ARG A 281 8.40 -7.54 17.20
N GLN A 282 8.59 -8.29 16.10
CA GLN A 282 9.91 -8.32 15.43
C GLN A 282 10.22 -6.97 14.77
N ALA A 283 9.22 -6.32 14.18
CA ALA A 283 9.41 -4.97 13.62
C ALA A 283 9.83 -3.95 14.68
N VAL A 284 9.28 -4.04 15.90
CA VAL A 284 9.76 -3.21 17.03
C VAL A 284 11.22 -3.49 17.37
N VAL A 285 11.63 -4.76 17.40
CA VAL A 285 13.04 -5.13 17.67
C VAL A 285 13.97 -4.59 16.59
N ASP A 286 13.58 -4.74 15.33
CA ASP A 286 14.34 -4.25 14.19
C ASP A 286 14.37 -2.70 14.19
N GLY A 287 13.25 -2.03 14.48
CA GLY A 287 13.16 -0.57 14.59
C GLY A 287 14.02 -0.01 15.74
N MET A 288 14.03 -0.67 16.90
CA MET A 288 14.93 -0.30 18.00
C MET A 288 16.41 -0.42 17.59
N ALA A 289 16.77 -1.46 16.83
CA ALA A 289 18.12 -1.62 16.33
C ALA A 289 18.47 -0.54 15.30
N ASN A 290 17.55 -0.20 14.39
CA ASN A 290 17.72 0.85 13.38
C ASN A 290 17.85 2.25 13.98
N SER A 291 17.29 2.50 15.18
CA SER A 291 17.32 3.78 15.88
C SER A 291 18.27 3.81 17.06
N ALA A 292 19.20 2.86 17.18
CA ALA A 292 20.06 2.71 18.39
C ALA A 292 20.95 3.95 18.68
N ASP A 293 21.27 4.73 17.66
CA ASP A 293 22.02 6.00 17.75
C ASP A 293 21.14 7.23 18.03
N ARG A 294 19.81 7.05 18.17
CA ARG A 294 18.81 8.10 18.41
C ARG A 294 18.04 7.84 19.71
N PRO A 295 18.63 8.12 20.89
CA PRO A 295 18.02 7.80 22.18
C PRO A 295 16.72 8.60 22.47
N TRP A 296 16.39 9.58 21.64
CA TRP A 296 15.11 10.31 21.71
C TRP A 296 13.97 9.63 20.92
N VAL A 297 14.21 8.44 20.35
CA VAL A 297 13.17 7.59 19.76
C VAL A 297 12.76 6.52 20.77
N GLU A 298 11.53 6.59 21.22
CA GLU A 298 10.92 5.60 22.12
C GLU A 298 10.05 4.64 21.32
N TRP A 299 10.24 3.33 21.50
CA TRP A 299 9.43 2.30 20.88
C TRP A 299 8.41 1.70 21.83
N ARG A 300 7.18 1.51 21.35
CA ARG A 300 6.10 0.81 22.07
C ARG A 300 5.51 -0.30 21.21
N HIS A 301 5.66 -1.54 21.69
CA HIS A 301 4.96 -2.68 21.12
C HIS A 301 3.52 -2.70 21.59
N GLY A 302 2.56 -2.73 20.65
CA GLY A 302 1.13 -2.89 20.94
C GLY A 302 0.21 -2.26 19.91
N ARG A 303 -1.07 -2.50 20.10
CA ARG A 303 -2.10 -1.85 19.28
C ARG A 303 -2.11 -0.34 19.57
N VAL A 304 -2.18 0.44 18.50
CA VAL A 304 -2.14 1.92 18.56
C VAL A 304 -3.21 2.48 19.50
N ASP A 305 -4.47 2.03 19.39
CA ASP A 305 -5.57 2.48 20.26
C ASP A 305 -5.31 2.23 21.75
N ARG A 306 -4.61 1.15 22.09
CA ARG A 306 -4.27 0.79 23.46
C ARG A 306 -3.09 1.59 24.00
N VAL A 307 -2.08 1.82 23.17
CA VAL A 307 -0.91 2.62 23.55
C VAL A 307 -1.27 4.09 23.73
N LEU A 308 -2.11 4.65 22.84
CA LEU A 308 -2.52 6.06 22.91
C LEU A 308 -3.48 6.36 24.08
N ALA A 309 -4.34 5.41 24.48
CA ALA A 309 -5.35 5.64 25.51
C ALA A 309 -4.81 6.23 26.83
N PRO A 310 -3.74 5.71 27.45
CA PRO A 310 -3.16 6.32 28.67
C PRO A 310 -2.50 7.68 28.40
N ILE A 311 -1.93 7.91 27.23
CA ILE A 311 -1.30 9.18 26.83
C ILE A 311 -2.37 10.28 26.80
N VAL A 312 -3.47 10.01 26.10
CA VAL A 312 -4.62 10.92 25.99
C VAL A 312 -5.25 11.20 27.35
N ARG A 313 -5.45 10.17 28.20
CA ARG A 313 -6.00 10.36 29.56
C ARG A 313 -5.14 11.27 30.46
N ARG A 314 -3.83 11.29 30.24
CA ARG A 314 -2.90 12.17 30.96
C ARG A 314 -2.85 13.58 30.39
N GLY A 315 -3.58 13.88 29.34
CA GLY A 315 -3.58 15.19 28.66
C GLY A 315 -2.27 15.51 27.92
N ILE A 316 -1.47 14.49 27.59
CA ILE A 316 -0.22 14.67 26.85
C ILE A 316 -0.58 15.04 25.41
N THR A 317 0.15 16.01 24.84
CA THR A 317 0.00 16.48 23.45
C THR A 317 1.18 16.05 22.60
N ALA A 318 0.98 16.07 21.29
CA ALA A 318 2.03 15.89 20.29
C ALA A 318 1.96 17.04 19.29
N ASP A 319 3.09 17.44 18.72
CA ASP A 319 3.13 18.51 17.72
C ASP A 319 2.80 17.96 16.33
N LEU A 320 3.25 16.75 16.03
CA LEU A 320 3.11 16.08 14.74
C LEU A 320 2.74 14.61 14.91
N VAL A 321 2.02 14.08 13.93
CA VAL A 321 1.72 12.65 13.82
C VAL A 321 1.89 12.20 12.37
N VAL A 322 2.56 11.06 12.19
CA VAL A 322 2.47 10.25 10.97
C VAL A 322 1.82 8.91 11.33
N LEU A 323 1.01 8.36 10.41
CA LEU A 323 0.46 7.03 10.57
C LEU A 323 0.33 6.33 9.21
N ASP A 324 0.65 5.02 9.19
CA ASP A 324 0.52 4.12 8.03
C ASP A 324 -0.27 2.86 8.44
N PRO A 325 -1.59 2.97 8.64
CA PRO A 325 -2.39 1.88 9.15
C PRO A 325 -2.63 0.79 8.10
N PRO A 326 -3.03 -0.43 8.52
CA PRO A 326 -3.40 -1.50 7.59
C PRO A 326 -4.61 -1.11 6.74
N ARG A 327 -4.94 -1.91 5.72
CA ARG A 327 -6.07 -1.72 4.78
C ARG A 327 -7.41 -1.41 5.45
N THR A 328 -7.60 -1.79 6.70
CA THR A 328 -8.82 -1.46 7.46
C THR A 328 -8.90 -0.02 7.94
N GLY A 329 -7.82 0.75 7.78
CA GLY A 329 -7.68 2.10 8.31
C GLY A 329 -7.34 2.13 9.80
N ALA A 330 -7.17 3.34 10.34
CA ALA A 330 -6.92 3.60 11.75
C ALA A 330 -8.19 3.43 12.60
N GLY A 331 -9.33 3.78 12.03
CA GLY A 331 -10.64 3.66 12.64
C GLY A 331 -10.99 4.78 13.62
N ARG A 332 -12.27 4.85 13.98
CA ARG A 332 -12.88 5.95 14.77
C ARG A 332 -12.12 6.23 16.09
N GLU A 333 -11.75 5.19 16.82
CA GLU A 333 -11.12 5.37 18.13
C GLU A 333 -9.74 6.00 18.01
N VAL A 334 -8.91 5.54 17.09
CA VAL A 334 -7.59 6.14 16.84
C VAL A 334 -7.75 7.57 16.35
N CYS A 335 -8.65 7.86 15.41
CA CYS A 335 -8.90 9.23 14.93
C CYS A 335 -9.31 10.15 16.09
N ARG A 336 -10.18 9.69 17.00
CA ARG A 336 -10.56 10.45 18.21
C ARG A 336 -9.37 10.73 19.10
N GLN A 337 -8.48 9.76 19.30
CA GLN A 337 -7.27 9.92 20.11
C GLN A 337 -6.28 10.88 19.46
N LEU A 338 -6.11 10.81 18.13
CA LEU A 338 -5.28 11.77 17.37
C LEU A 338 -5.72 13.22 17.63
N VAL A 339 -7.02 13.49 17.52
CA VAL A 339 -7.58 14.83 17.78
C VAL A 339 -7.32 15.27 19.23
N ALA A 340 -7.42 14.36 20.20
CA ALA A 340 -7.16 14.66 21.61
C ALA A 340 -5.68 15.00 21.88
N LEU A 341 -4.74 14.53 21.09
CA LEU A 341 -3.32 14.86 21.14
C LEU A 341 -3.02 16.26 20.59
N ARG A 342 -3.94 16.89 19.86
CA ARG A 342 -3.88 18.22 19.26
C ARG A 342 -2.66 18.49 18.37
N PRO A 343 -2.29 17.59 17.47
CA PRO A 343 -1.18 17.85 16.56
C PRO A 343 -1.49 19.02 15.62
N ARG A 344 -0.46 19.82 15.31
CA ARG A 344 -0.58 20.88 14.29
C ARG A 344 -0.67 20.32 12.86
N ARG A 345 -0.18 19.11 12.63
CA ARG A 345 -0.32 18.36 11.38
C ARG A 345 -0.36 16.86 11.63
N ILE A 346 -1.14 16.16 10.80
CA ILE A 346 -1.21 14.71 10.72
C ILE A 346 -0.93 14.32 9.28
N ALA A 347 0.08 13.49 9.03
CA ALA A 347 0.30 12.82 7.75
C ALA A 347 -0.26 11.39 7.84
N TYR A 348 -1.25 11.08 7.00
CA TYR A 348 -1.91 9.80 6.94
C TYR A 348 -1.54 9.10 5.62
N VAL A 349 -0.73 8.06 5.70
CA VAL A 349 -0.39 7.18 4.57
C VAL A 349 -1.45 6.09 4.49
N ALA A 350 -1.99 5.82 3.31
CA ALA A 350 -3.13 4.92 3.16
C ALA A 350 -3.11 4.14 1.85
N CYS A 351 -3.08 2.82 1.95
CA CYS A 351 -3.16 1.91 0.81
C CYS A 351 -4.60 1.53 0.41
N ASP A 352 -5.62 2.03 1.12
CA ASP A 352 -7.03 1.78 0.83
C ASP A 352 -7.84 3.09 0.83
N PRO A 353 -8.33 3.55 -0.33
CA PRO A 353 -9.08 4.81 -0.45
C PRO A 353 -10.38 4.85 0.34
N ALA A 354 -11.06 3.70 0.53
CA ALA A 354 -12.31 3.65 1.28
C ALA A 354 -12.06 3.78 2.79
N ALA A 355 -10.98 3.18 3.29
CA ALA A 355 -10.53 3.34 4.67
C ALA A 355 -10.10 4.79 4.94
N LEU A 356 -9.27 5.35 4.05
CA LEU A 356 -8.88 6.77 4.13
C LEU A 356 -10.10 7.69 4.17
N ALA A 357 -11.05 7.50 3.29
CA ALA A 357 -12.25 8.34 3.23
C ALA A 357 -13.10 8.26 4.51
N ARG A 358 -13.26 7.06 5.10
CA ARG A 358 -13.96 6.91 6.39
C ARG A 358 -13.24 7.61 7.53
N ASP A 359 -11.93 7.46 7.60
CA ASP A 359 -11.12 8.07 8.66
C ASP A 359 -11.01 9.58 8.47
N THR A 360 -10.99 10.06 7.22
CA THR A 360 -11.13 11.50 6.88
C THR A 360 -12.45 12.06 7.43
N ALA A 361 -13.57 11.32 7.30
CA ALA A 361 -14.83 11.74 7.89
C ALA A 361 -14.73 11.89 9.41
N TYR A 362 -14.11 10.94 10.12
CA TYR A 362 -13.94 11.03 11.58
C TYR A 362 -13.07 12.20 12.02
N LEU A 363 -11.97 12.47 11.31
CA LEU A 363 -11.11 13.63 11.58
C LEU A 363 -11.84 14.94 11.31
N LYS A 364 -12.57 15.03 10.20
CA LYS A 364 -13.38 16.21 9.82
C LYS A 364 -14.49 16.49 10.82
N ASP A 365 -15.23 15.47 11.26
CA ASP A 365 -16.28 15.61 12.28
C ASP A 365 -15.71 16.09 13.64
N SER A 366 -14.42 15.89 13.87
CA SER A 366 -13.69 16.33 15.05
C SER A 366 -12.94 17.65 14.86
N GLY A 367 -13.15 18.34 13.74
CA GLY A 367 -12.64 19.69 13.47
C GLY A 367 -11.32 19.73 12.69
N TYR A 368 -10.68 18.60 12.36
CA TYR A 368 -9.51 18.61 11.47
C TYR A 368 -9.94 18.72 10.01
N ARG A 369 -9.15 19.40 9.20
CA ARG A 369 -9.42 19.57 7.75
C ARG A 369 -8.33 18.87 6.96
N LEU A 370 -8.72 18.20 5.89
CA LEU A 370 -7.79 17.77 4.85
C LEU A 370 -7.22 19.03 4.18
N THR A 371 -5.90 19.16 4.17
CA THR A 371 -5.20 20.33 3.62
C THR A 371 -4.43 20.01 2.35
N SER A 372 -3.99 18.77 2.17
CA SER A 372 -3.46 18.26 0.92
C SER A 372 -3.65 16.75 0.80
N LEU A 373 -3.71 16.28 -0.44
CA LEU A 373 -3.78 14.86 -0.78
C LEU A 373 -2.81 14.61 -1.95
N ARG A 374 -1.97 13.61 -1.82
CA ARG A 374 -1.10 13.14 -2.89
C ARG A 374 -1.29 11.63 -3.06
N ALA A 375 -1.25 11.14 -4.27
CA ALA A 375 -1.45 9.72 -4.55
C ALA A 375 -0.36 9.18 -5.48
N TYR A 376 0.07 7.96 -5.23
CA TYR A 376 1.17 7.30 -5.92
C TYR A 376 0.73 5.97 -6.51
N ASP A 377 1.16 5.71 -7.75
CA ASP A 377 1.02 4.42 -8.40
C ASP A 377 2.13 3.46 -7.93
N ALA A 378 2.08 3.09 -6.65
CA ALA A 378 3.03 2.17 -6.04
C ALA A 378 2.78 0.69 -6.38
N PHE A 379 1.69 0.42 -7.10
CA PHE A 379 1.27 -0.93 -7.47
C PHE A 379 0.74 -0.97 -8.91
N PRO A 380 1.56 -0.62 -9.91
CA PRO A 380 1.16 -0.69 -11.31
C PRO A 380 0.60 -2.06 -11.69
N MET A 381 -0.23 -2.13 -12.71
CA MET A 381 -0.96 -3.33 -13.17
C MET A 381 -1.99 -3.89 -12.17
N THR A 382 -2.16 -3.26 -10.99
CA THR A 382 -3.16 -3.62 -10.00
C THR A 382 -4.09 -2.44 -9.68
N HIS A 383 -5.20 -2.72 -9.01
CA HIS A 383 -6.14 -1.67 -8.55
C HIS A 383 -5.66 -0.93 -7.29
N HIS A 384 -4.58 -1.36 -6.67
CA HIS A 384 -4.05 -0.73 -5.46
C HIS A 384 -3.43 0.63 -5.75
N ILE A 385 -3.52 1.50 -4.76
CA ILE A 385 -3.00 2.86 -4.80
C ILE A 385 -2.50 3.23 -3.41
N GLU A 386 -1.50 4.08 -3.34
CA GLU A 386 -1.06 4.68 -2.08
C GLU A 386 -1.40 6.16 -2.06
N CYS A 387 -1.97 6.63 -0.95
CA CYS A 387 -2.34 8.02 -0.74
C CYS A 387 -1.63 8.56 0.49
N ILE A 388 -1.16 9.79 0.44
CA ILE A 388 -0.69 10.54 1.61
C ILE A 388 -1.60 11.76 1.77
N ALA A 389 -2.38 11.76 2.84
CA ALA A 389 -3.33 12.81 3.18
C ALA A 389 -2.82 13.61 4.38
N VAL A 390 -2.82 14.94 4.28
CA VAL A 390 -2.37 15.82 5.36
C VAL A 390 -3.55 16.53 5.99
N PHE A 391 -3.64 16.46 7.31
CA PHE A 391 -4.69 17.12 8.07
C PHE A 391 -4.11 18.16 9.03
N ALA A 392 -4.86 19.25 9.21
CA ALA A 392 -4.55 20.29 10.19
C ALA A 392 -5.82 20.72 10.94
N PRO A 393 -5.69 21.26 12.19
CA PRO A 393 -6.80 21.86 12.89
C PRO A 393 -7.32 23.09 12.12
N PRO A 394 -8.54 23.55 12.40
CA PRO A 394 -9.02 24.83 11.85
C PRO A 394 -8.09 25.95 12.28
N GLY A 395 -7.81 26.88 11.35
CA GLY A 395 -6.98 28.07 11.62
C GLY A 395 -7.70 29.06 12.53
#